data_06acb7157d0e5fe74c6f5f5289a68970
#
_entry.id   06acb7157d0e5fe74c6f5f5289a68970
#
_cell.length_a   1.000
_cell.length_b   1.000
_cell.length_c   1.000
_cell.angle_alpha   90.00
_cell.angle_beta   90.00
_cell.angle_gamma   90.00
#
_symmetry.space_group_name_H-M   'P 1'
#
loop_
_entity.id
_entity.type
_entity.pdbx_description
1 polymer ?
#
loop_
_entity_poly.entity_id
_entity_poly.type
_entity_poly.pdbx_seq_one_letter_code
_entity_poly.pdbx_strand_id
1 'polypeptide(L)'
;MRHLLFIFSLSCMFTTVAAQEVLTLEESLKIGIENNLSLRTKKNDIVKSKHNISENRAKLLPQINAVAAFNDNFNPPVSVTDGSAYGKPYNVTNTLQYNASAGLQLSLPLFNKQIYSSMDIAKIMDEISRLSYDKAREDLIIQITKMYYLGQSTAEQISLVKENIARLTELKNITEAFYDNGMAMEVDLKRVNINLENLQVQYDNATAMLEQQLNMLKYVIDYPADKDIKLTNVDAEHIESVALSGFSKNQYELQLIDQQKQLLEKQKKTIREGYIPSLHLTGNLMYTAFTDKAYHWFRNHPSNHWYNSSGLGVSLRIPIFDGLEKRSKVRKAEMDIDNARISYENAVKGMQTQYINATNELRNSQRNYTKQKDNYNLAKDVYDVTQDRYREGVASMTEVLQDEMRMSEAQNNYITAHYSYRIANLTLLKLTGKIETLLK
;
A
#
# COMPACT_ATOMS: atom_id res chain seq x y z
N MET A 1 12.14 10.10 -74.51
CA MET A 1 12.53 8.83 -73.92
C MET A 1 12.78 9.05 -72.42
N ARG A 2 11.81 8.77 -71.58
CA ARG A 2 11.90 8.98 -70.11
C ARG A 2 11.76 7.60 -69.46
N HIS A 3 12.84 7.12 -68.85
CA HIS A 3 12.88 5.89 -68.08
C HIS A 3 12.19 6.08 -66.74
N LEU A 4 11.07 5.39 -66.49
CA LEU A 4 10.43 5.19 -65.19
C LEU A 4 11.19 4.06 -64.46
N LEU A 5 11.90 4.40 -63.40
CA LEU A 5 12.46 3.47 -62.44
C LEU A 5 11.38 3.15 -61.39
N PHE A 6 10.85 1.92 -61.45
CA PHE A 6 9.96 1.36 -60.40
C PHE A 6 10.84 0.83 -59.26
N ILE A 7 10.88 1.56 -58.15
CA ILE A 7 11.50 1.09 -56.92
C ILE A 7 10.45 0.26 -56.19
N PHE A 8 10.63 -1.07 -56.21
CA PHE A 8 9.85 -2.02 -55.43
C PHE A 8 10.40 -2.02 -54.00
N SER A 9 9.73 -1.27 -53.09
CA SER A 9 10.05 -1.25 -51.65
C SER A 9 9.55 -2.54 -51.01
N LEU A 10 10.45 -3.51 -50.80
CA LEU A 10 10.21 -4.72 -50.04
C LEU A 10 10.13 -4.37 -48.57
N SER A 11 8.92 -4.10 -48.06
CA SER A 11 8.64 -3.93 -46.63
C SER A 11 8.82 -5.27 -45.95
N CYS A 12 9.99 -5.52 -45.34
CA CYS A 12 10.19 -6.60 -44.39
C CYS A 12 9.35 -6.33 -43.15
N MET A 13 8.15 -6.93 -43.07
CA MET A 13 7.45 -7.09 -41.78
C MET A 13 8.30 -7.99 -40.86
N PHE A 14 9.09 -7.40 -40.02
CA PHE A 14 9.60 -8.08 -38.86
C PHE A 14 8.41 -8.40 -37.93
N THR A 15 7.84 -9.58 -38.07
CA THR A 15 7.04 -10.15 -37.00
C THR A 15 8.00 -10.38 -35.81
N THR A 16 8.02 -9.45 -34.88
CA THR A 16 8.62 -9.70 -33.58
C THR A 16 7.83 -10.86 -32.96
N VAL A 17 8.36 -12.06 -33.07
CA VAL A 17 7.97 -13.16 -32.17
C VAL A 17 8.26 -12.62 -30.78
N ALA A 18 7.21 -12.23 -30.06
CA ALA A 18 7.32 -11.84 -28.67
C ALA A 18 7.87 -13.09 -27.93
N ALA A 19 9.17 -13.09 -27.68
CA ALA A 19 9.78 -14.13 -26.84
C ALA A 19 9.12 -14.01 -25.46
N GLN A 20 8.48 -15.07 -25.00
CA GLN A 20 7.89 -15.17 -23.69
C GLN A 20 8.99 -14.89 -22.64
N GLU A 21 8.87 -13.80 -21.90
CA GLU A 21 9.87 -13.36 -20.94
C GLU A 21 9.78 -14.24 -19.68
N VAL A 22 10.90 -14.88 -19.32
CA VAL A 22 10.97 -15.70 -18.12
C VAL A 22 11.33 -14.79 -16.95
N LEU A 23 10.43 -14.64 -15.99
CA LEU A 23 10.65 -13.84 -14.79
C LEU A 23 11.05 -14.72 -13.61
N THR A 24 12.13 -14.33 -12.94
CA THR A 24 12.52 -14.86 -11.64
C THR A 24 11.73 -14.18 -10.52
N LEU A 25 11.75 -14.76 -9.31
CA LEU A 25 11.15 -14.11 -8.13
C LEU A 25 11.82 -12.74 -7.86
N GLU A 26 13.16 -12.71 -7.90
CA GLU A 26 13.94 -11.48 -7.67
C GLU A 26 13.57 -10.38 -8.66
N GLU A 27 13.49 -10.67 -9.95
CA GLU A 27 13.07 -9.73 -10.99
C GLU A 27 11.63 -9.25 -10.77
N SER A 28 10.71 -10.16 -10.45
CA SER A 28 9.31 -9.82 -10.15
C SER A 28 9.21 -8.87 -8.94
N LEU A 29 10.00 -9.11 -7.90
CA LEU A 29 10.07 -8.24 -6.71
C LEU A 29 10.66 -6.88 -7.05
N LYS A 30 11.74 -6.82 -7.84
CA LYS A 30 12.37 -5.56 -8.26
C LYS A 30 11.43 -4.71 -9.09
N ILE A 31 10.81 -5.30 -10.12
CA ILE A 31 9.81 -4.62 -10.97
C ILE A 31 8.66 -4.09 -10.11
N GLY A 32 8.11 -4.92 -9.22
CA GLY A 32 7.00 -4.54 -8.35
C GLY A 32 7.36 -3.39 -7.40
N ILE A 33 8.54 -3.41 -6.77
CA ILE A 33 8.99 -2.34 -5.87
C ILE A 33 9.20 -1.02 -6.63
N GLU A 34 9.69 -1.07 -7.86
CA GLU A 34 9.94 0.11 -8.68
C GLU A 34 8.65 0.72 -9.24
N ASN A 35 7.72 -0.10 -9.70
CA ASN A 35 6.58 0.33 -10.51
C ASN A 35 5.25 0.39 -9.76
N ASN A 36 5.05 -0.40 -8.70
CA ASN A 36 3.75 -0.53 -8.04
C ASN A 36 3.13 0.82 -7.66
N LEU A 37 1.93 1.09 -8.18
CA LEU A 37 1.24 2.38 -8.02
C LEU A 37 0.85 2.67 -6.56
N SER A 38 0.51 1.64 -5.77
CA SER A 38 0.20 1.80 -4.35
C SER A 38 1.43 2.23 -3.56
N LEU A 39 2.60 1.63 -3.85
CA LEU A 39 3.86 2.00 -3.23
C LEU A 39 4.30 3.42 -3.64
N ARG A 40 4.05 3.80 -4.90
CA ARG A 40 4.26 5.17 -5.39
C ARG A 40 3.40 6.19 -4.65
N THR A 41 2.15 5.84 -4.34
CA THR A 41 1.27 6.68 -3.51
C THR A 41 1.86 6.90 -2.12
N LYS A 42 2.39 5.86 -1.47
CA LYS A 42 3.08 5.98 -0.17
C LYS A 42 4.35 6.83 -0.25
N LYS A 43 5.08 6.77 -1.36
CA LYS A 43 6.23 7.65 -1.61
C LYS A 43 5.80 9.12 -1.72
N ASN A 44 4.66 9.40 -2.36
CA ASN A 44 4.09 10.75 -2.42
C ASN A 44 3.66 11.23 -1.03
N ASP A 45 3.16 10.35 -0.14
CA ASP A 45 2.84 10.71 1.25
C ASP A 45 4.09 11.19 2.02
N ILE A 46 5.27 10.60 1.77
CA ILE A 46 6.54 11.08 2.34
C ILE A 46 6.89 12.49 1.82
N VAL A 47 6.67 12.75 0.52
CA VAL A 47 6.90 14.11 -0.03
C VAL A 47 5.92 15.10 0.59
N LYS A 48 4.65 14.73 0.71
CA LYS A 48 3.60 15.52 1.36
C LYS A 48 3.93 15.84 2.82
N SER A 49 4.46 14.87 3.59
CA SER A 49 4.84 15.09 5.00
C SER A 49 6.00 16.09 5.13
N LYS A 50 6.96 16.10 4.21
CA LYS A 50 8.01 17.13 4.15
C LYS A 50 7.45 18.52 3.90
N HIS A 51 6.45 18.64 3.01
CA HIS A 51 5.76 19.92 2.79
C HIS A 51 4.95 20.37 4.02
N ASN A 52 4.37 19.42 4.79
CA ASN A 52 3.72 19.73 6.06
C ASN A 52 4.71 20.31 7.10
N ILE A 53 5.96 19.82 7.14
CA ILE A 53 7.01 20.42 7.98
C ILE A 53 7.29 21.86 7.54
N SER A 54 7.42 22.10 6.22
CA SER A 54 7.66 23.43 5.66
C SER A 54 6.49 24.37 5.92
N GLU A 55 5.23 23.89 5.80
CA GLU A 55 4.02 24.63 6.12
C GLU A 55 3.99 25.08 7.59
N ASN A 56 4.28 24.14 8.53
CA ASN A 56 4.33 24.50 9.94
C ASN A 56 5.48 25.47 10.26
N ARG A 57 6.63 25.37 9.55
CA ARG A 57 7.71 26.35 9.65
C ARG A 57 7.32 27.72 9.12
N ALA A 58 6.53 27.76 8.05
CA ALA A 58 6.04 29.03 7.47
C ALA A 58 5.16 29.83 8.44
N LYS A 59 4.51 29.18 9.40
CA LYS A 59 3.73 29.86 10.48
C LYS A 59 4.61 30.73 11.39
N LEU A 60 5.93 30.58 11.37
CA LEU A 60 6.88 31.44 12.08
C LEU A 60 7.33 32.65 11.24
N LEU A 61 7.00 32.71 9.97
CA LEU A 61 7.38 33.78 9.07
C LEU A 61 6.33 34.90 9.08
N PRO A 62 6.75 36.13 8.70
CA PRO A 62 5.79 37.23 8.53
C PRO A 62 4.71 36.89 7.52
N GLN A 63 3.48 37.12 7.89
CA GLN A 63 2.32 37.02 6.99
C GLN A 63 1.85 38.43 6.64
N ILE A 64 1.81 38.76 5.35
CA ILE A 64 1.38 40.01 4.82
C ILE A 64 0.12 39.78 3.98
N ASN A 65 -0.98 40.40 4.38
CA ASN A 65 -2.26 40.29 3.70
C ASN A 65 -2.69 41.66 3.18
N ALA A 66 -3.12 41.71 1.93
CA ALA A 66 -3.87 42.87 1.44
C ALA A 66 -5.34 42.72 1.85
N VAL A 67 -5.90 43.76 2.41
CA VAL A 67 -7.31 43.81 2.85
C VAL A 67 -8.00 44.99 2.22
N ALA A 68 -9.23 44.79 1.78
CA ALA A 68 -10.11 45.89 1.35
C ALA A 68 -11.51 45.65 1.91
N ALA A 69 -12.14 46.69 2.41
CA ALA A 69 -13.49 46.65 2.94
C ALA A 69 -14.27 47.86 2.49
N PHE A 70 -15.52 47.65 2.20
CA PHE A 70 -16.54 48.72 1.99
C PHE A 70 -17.69 48.47 2.94
N ASN A 71 -18.07 49.49 3.71
CA ASN A 71 -19.18 49.41 4.64
C ASN A 71 -20.19 50.53 4.35
N ASP A 72 -21.43 50.14 4.31
CA ASP A 72 -22.60 51.05 4.35
C ASP A 72 -23.22 50.93 5.74
N ASN A 73 -23.12 52.00 6.53
CA ASN A 73 -23.63 52.01 7.89
C ASN A 73 -25.01 52.67 7.86
N PHE A 74 -26.08 51.90 7.74
CA PHE A 74 -27.46 52.40 7.76
C PHE A 74 -27.78 53.22 9.00
N ASN A 75 -27.11 52.97 10.11
CA ASN A 75 -27.13 53.74 11.32
C ASN A 75 -25.69 54.02 11.77
N PRO A 76 -25.04 55.11 11.29
CA PRO A 76 -23.64 55.38 11.57
C PRO A 76 -23.34 55.50 13.05
N PRO A 77 -22.25 54.93 13.54
CA PRO A 77 -21.87 55.03 14.95
C PRO A 77 -21.54 56.48 15.33
N VAL A 78 -21.94 56.84 16.53
CA VAL A 78 -21.69 58.17 17.11
C VAL A 78 -20.36 58.19 17.84
N SER A 79 -19.50 59.14 17.57
CA SER A 79 -18.30 59.45 18.34
C SER A 79 -18.56 60.56 19.33
N VAL A 80 -18.31 60.26 20.60
CA VAL A 80 -18.45 61.28 21.69
C VAL A 80 -17.04 61.68 22.14
N THR A 81 -16.69 62.91 22.02
CA THR A 81 -15.40 63.46 22.41
C THR A 81 -15.57 64.55 23.45
N ASP A 82 -14.51 64.94 24.15
CA ASP A 82 -14.52 66.08 25.04
C ASP A 82 -14.94 67.35 24.28
N GLY A 83 -15.96 68.01 24.75
CA GLY A 83 -16.54 69.24 24.18
C GLY A 83 -16.05 70.54 24.83
N SER A 84 -15.11 70.45 25.77
CA SER A 84 -14.66 71.64 26.55
C SER A 84 -14.09 72.76 25.67
N ALA A 85 -13.41 72.39 24.55
CA ALA A 85 -12.95 73.33 23.54
C ALA A 85 -14.07 74.13 22.85
N TYR A 86 -15.33 73.65 22.94
CA TYR A 86 -16.53 74.25 22.36
C TYR A 86 -17.52 74.74 23.43
N GLY A 87 -17.07 74.83 24.69
CA GLY A 87 -17.91 75.26 25.80
C GLY A 87 -19.05 74.28 26.17
N LYS A 88 -18.93 73.04 25.80
CA LYS A 88 -19.90 71.97 26.04
C LYS A 88 -19.22 70.77 26.76
N PRO A 89 -19.93 70.02 27.61
CA PRO A 89 -19.34 68.85 28.26
C PRO A 89 -18.94 67.73 27.30
N TYR A 90 -19.64 67.62 26.15
CA TYR A 90 -19.38 66.65 25.12
C TYR A 90 -19.54 67.24 23.72
N ASN A 91 -18.73 66.77 22.78
CA ASN A 91 -18.97 66.98 21.35
C ASN A 91 -19.38 65.63 20.74
N VAL A 92 -20.55 65.61 20.11
CA VAL A 92 -21.12 64.40 19.50
C VAL A 92 -21.04 64.56 18.00
N THR A 93 -20.33 63.70 17.35
CA THR A 93 -20.20 63.67 15.89
C THR A 93 -20.63 62.30 15.35
N ASN A 94 -21.42 62.28 14.28
CA ASN A 94 -21.75 61.08 13.55
C ASN A 94 -20.67 60.83 12.57
N THR A 95 -20.27 59.49 12.41
CA THR A 95 -19.46 59.09 11.30
C THR A 95 -20.28 59.16 10.01
N LEU A 96 -19.59 59.24 8.84
CA LEU A 96 -20.29 59.24 7.55
C LEU A 96 -20.84 57.84 7.25
N GLN A 97 -21.94 57.76 6.50
CA GLN A 97 -22.65 56.52 6.21
C GLN A 97 -21.76 55.47 5.52
N TYR A 98 -20.99 55.90 4.52
CA TYR A 98 -20.16 55.01 3.76
C TYR A 98 -18.70 55.16 4.18
N ASN A 99 -18.04 54.04 4.39
CA ASN A 99 -16.58 53.99 4.51
C ASN A 99 -15.98 52.91 3.64
N ALA A 100 -14.85 53.21 3.04
CA ALA A 100 -14.00 52.24 2.32
C ALA A 100 -12.62 52.24 2.94
N SER A 101 -12.04 51.10 3.03
CA SER A 101 -10.65 50.95 3.46
C SER A 101 -9.91 49.93 2.58
N ALA A 102 -8.65 50.23 2.30
CA ALA A 102 -7.77 49.29 1.61
C ALA A 102 -6.36 49.41 2.20
N GLY A 103 -5.65 48.30 2.34
CA GLY A 103 -4.33 48.37 2.94
C GLY A 103 -3.64 47.03 3.08
N LEU A 104 -2.56 47.06 3.84
CA LEU A 104 -1.72 45.87 4.15
C LEU A 104 -1.74 45.62 5.66
N GLN A 105 -1.84 44.35 6.01
CA GLN A 105 -1.73 43.88 7.39
C GLN A 105 -0.57 42.91 7.50
N LEU A 106 0.33 43.17 8.44
CA LEU A 106 1.44 42.30 8.82
C LEU A 106 1.11 41.56 10.11
N SER A 107 1.33 40.27 10.16
CA SER A 107 1.28 39.48 11.38
C SER A 107 2.54 38.57 11.45
N LEU A 108 3.24 38.64 12.59
CA LEU A 108 4.43 37.84 12.84
C LEU A 108 4.42 37.32 14.28
N PRO A 109 4.33 36.01 14.53
CA PRO A 109 4.51 35.47 15.86
C PRO A 109 5.97 35.59 16.30
N LEU A 110 6.26 36.46 17.27
CA LEU A 110 7.60 36.59 17.85
C LEU A 110 7.93 35.45 18.81
N PHE A 111 6.91 34.97 19.55
CA PHE A 111 7.02 33.83 20.42
C PHE A 111 5.66 33.13 20.54
N ASN A 112 5.62 31.86 20.14
CA ASN A 112 4.46 30.98 20.33
C ASN A 112 4.93 29.53 20.45
N LYS A 113 4.91 28.99 21.67
CA LYS A 113 5.43 27.66 21.97
C LYS A 113 4.68 26.55 21.23
N GLN A 114 3.36 26.72 21.00
CA GLN A 114 2.55 25.74 20.27
C GLN A 114 2.97 25.60 18.79
N ILE A 115 3.45 26.68 18.15
CA ILE A 115 3.96 26.59 16.76
C ILE A 115 5.22 25.72 16.71
N TYR A 116 6.15 25.87 17.67
CA TYR A 116 7.33 25.02 17.73
C TYR A 116 6.97 23.55 17.95
N SER A 117 6.01 23.27 18.83
CA SER A 117 5.54 21.90 19.04
C SER A 117 4.80 21.31 17.84
N SER A 118 4.09 22.14 17.06
CA SER A 118 3.48 21.67 15.81
C SER A 118 4.51 21.25 14.76
N MET A 119 5.69 21.87 14.76
CA MET A 119 6.82 21.42 13.92
C MET A 119 7.36 20.05 14.36
N ASP A 120 7.46 19.82 15.68
CA ASP A 120 7.87 18.51 16.19
C ASP A 120 6.85 17.42 15.85
N ILE A 121 5.56 17.74 15.96
CA ILE A 121 4.46 16.85 15.51
C ILE A 121 4.60 16.53 14.03
N ALA A 122 4.86 17.54 13.18
CA ALA A 122 5.03 17.33 11.75
C ALA A 122 6.24 16.42 11.42
N LYS A 123 7.33 16.49 12.20
CA LYS A 123 8.48 15.59 12.05
C LYS A 123 8.14 14.14 12.43
N ILE A 124 7.37 13.93 13.50
CA ILE A 124 6.90 12.58 13.88
C ILE A 124 5.98 12.03 12.78
N MET A 125 5.12 12.86 12.19
CA MET A 125 4.26 12.45 11.06
C MET A 125 5.07 12.11 9.80
N ASP A 126 6.21 12.78 9.55
CA ASP A 126 7.13 12.39 8.46
C ASP A 126 7.73 11.00 8.72
N GLU A 127 8.14 10.71 9.96
CA GLU A 127 8.64 9.39 10.33
C GLU A 127 7.57 8.30 10.21
N ILE A 128 6.33 8.58 10.64
CA ILE A 128 5.19 7.67 10.44
C ILE A 128 4.95 7.41 8.94
N SER A 129 5.09 8.42 8.09
CA SER A 129 4.92 8.27 6.65
C SER A 129 6.02 7.38 6.04
N ARG A 130 7.27 7.50 6.51
CA ARG A 130 8.40 6.64 6.10
C ARG A 130 8.18 5.19 6.52
N LEU A 131 7.87 4.97 7.79
CA LEU A 131 7.57 3.62 8.31
C LEU A 131 6.36 2.99 7.62
N SER A 132 5.36 3.80 7.25
CA SER A 132 4.20 3.33 6.48
C SER A 132 4.58 2.91 5.06
N TYR A 133 5.54 3.60 4.44
CA TYR A 133 6.12 3.19 3.15
C TYR A 133 6.89 1.88 3.29
N ASP A 134 7.76 1.76 4.29
CA ASP A 134 8.56 0.56 4.51
C ASP A 134 7.68 -0.66 4.82
N LYS A 135 6.63 -0.47 5.63
CA LYS A 135 5.61 -1.51 5.87
C LYS A 135 4.89 -1.91 4.58
N ALA A 136 4.46 -0.94 3.78
CA ALA A 136 3.77 -1.22 2.52
C ALA A 136 4.69 -1.96 1.52
N ARG A 137 5.99 -1.63 1.50
CA ARG A 137 7.01 -2.34 0.71
C ARG A 137 7.17 -3.78 1.18
N GLU A 138 7.24 -4.02 2.48
CA GLU A 138 7.27 -5.38 3.06
C GLU A 138 6.02 -6.18 2.68
N ASP A 139 4.83 -5.59 2.85
CA ASP A 139 3.57 -6.24 2.50
C ASP A 139 3.49 -6.56 0.99
N LEU A 140 4.02 -5.68 0.13
CA LEU A 140 4.11 -5.90 -1.32
C LEU A 140 5.05 -7.07 -1.66
N ILE A 141 6.24 -7.15 -1.04
CA ILE A 141 7.17 -8.27 -1.21
C ILE A 141 6.47 -9.59 -0.89
N ILE A 142 5.76 -9.65 0.23
CA ILE A 142 5.01 -10.83 0.65
C ILE A 142 3.91 -11.18 -0.36
N GLN A 143 3.18 -10.20 -0.83
CA GLN A 143 2.09 -10.40 -1.80
C GLN A 143 2.63 -10.94 -3.12
N ILE A 144 3.67 -10.33 -3.68
CA ILE A 144 4.30 -10.79 -4.93
C ILE A 144 4.83 -12.21 -4.76
N THR A 145 5.55 -12.50 -3.66
CA THR A 145 6.12 -13.82 -3.39
C THR A 145 5.04 -14.90 -3.30
N LYS A 146 3.91 -14.61 -2.62
CA LYS A 146 2.78 -15.54 -2.54
C LYS A 146 2.18 -15.84 -3.91
N MET A 147 1.97 -14.82 -4.73
CA MET A 147 1.43 -14.98 -6.08
C MET A 147 2.40 -15.73 -6.99
N TYR A 148 3.68 -15.42 -6.89
CA TYR A 148 4.73 -16.08 -7.64
C TYR A 148 4.80 -17.58 -7.29
N TYR A 149 4.80 -17.94 -6.00
CA TYR A 149 4.79 -19.32 -5.56
C TYR A 149 3.52 -20.07 -5.95
N LEU A 150 2.37 -19.40 -5.93
CA LEU A 150 1.11 -20.00 -6.38
C LEU A 150 1.15 -20.29 -7.89
N GLY A 151 1.64 -19.34 -8.69
CA GLY A 151 1.81 -19.53 -10.13
C GLY A 151 2.78 -20.68 -10.46
N GLN A 152 3.92 -20.76 -9.75
CA GLN A 152 4.85 -21.86 -9.90
C GLN A 152 4.20 -23.22 -9.54
N SER A 153 3.43 -23.27 -8.46
CA SER A 153 2.73 -24.50 -8.03
C SER A 153 1.71 -24.97 -9.07
N THR A 154 0.97 -24.02 -9.69
CA THR A 154 0.03 -24.34 -10.77
C THR A 154 0.77 -24.78 -12.06
N ALA A 155 1.90 -24.15 -12.38
CA ALA A 155 2.72 -24.55 -13.52
C ALA A 155 3.31 -25.96 -13.33
N GLU A 156 3.73 -26.31 -12.11
CA GLU A 156 4.16 -27.66 -11.75
C GLU A 156 3.01 -28.68 -11.91
N GLN A 157 1.80 -28.34 -11.45
CA GLN A 157 0.60 -29.15 -11.63
C GLN A 157 0.30 -29.40 -13.12
N ILE A 158 0.36 -28.36 -13.96
CA ILE A 158 0.17 -28.50 -15.42
C ILE A 158 1.20 -29.48 -16.03
N SER A 159 2.46 -29.35 -15.64
CA SER A 159 3.52 -30.25 -16.11
C SER A 159 3.23 -31.70 -15.77
N LEU A 160 2.82 -31.97 -14.53
CA LEU A 160 2.52 -33.31 -14.04
C LEU A 160 1.25 -33.89 -14.68
N VAL A 161 0.18 -33.10 -14.85
CA VAL A 161 -1.04 -33.53 -15.56
C VAL A 161 -0.70 -33.86 -17.03
N LYS A 162 0.16 -33.08 -17.67
CA LYS A 162 0.61 -33.34 -19.05
C LYS A 162 1.37 -34.67 -19.15
N GLU A 163 2.22 -35.00 -18.18
CA GLU A 163 2.89 -36.30 -18.10
C GLU A 163 1.89 -37.43 -17.90
N ASN A 164 0.85 -37.24 -17.06
CA ASN A 164 -0.22 -38.22 -16.86
C ASN A 164 -1.01 -38.46 -18.14
N ILE A 165 -1.34 -37.40 -18.90
CA ILE A 165 -1.99 -37.52 -20.23
C ILE A 165 -1.13 -38.35 -21.16
N ALA A 166 0.17 -38.09 -21.21
CA ALA A 166 1.08 -38.86 -22.07
C ALA A 166 1.10 -40.35 -21.70
N ARG A 167 1.22 -40.70 -20.42
CA ARG A 167 1.16 -42.08 -19.91
C ARG A 167 -0.17 -42.75 -20.20
N LEU A 168 -1.28 -42.06 -19.98
CA LEU A 168 -2.60 -42.63 -20.24
C LEU A 168 -2.90 -42.78 -21.73
N THR A 169 -2.33 -41.92 -22.60
CA THR A 169 -2.38 -42.05 -24.04
C THR A 169 -1.63 -43.32 -24.50
N GLU A 170 -0.47 -43.59 -23.91
CA GLU A 170 0.27 -44.83 -24.19
C GLU A 170 -0.53 -46.07 -23.73
N LEU A 171 -1.12 -46.03 -22.54
CA LEU A 171 -2.00 -47.07 -22.04
C LEU A 171 -3.22 -47.32 -22.96
N LYS A 172 -3.83 -46.25 -23.50
CA LYS A 172 -4.89 -46.36 -24.49
C LYS A 172 -4.43 -47.16 -25.73
N ASN A 173 -3.27 -46.82 -26.28
CA ASN A 173 -2.73 -47.50 -27.49
C ASN A 173 -2.49 -49.01 -27.23
N ILE A 174 -1.99 -49.37 -26.06
CA ILE A 174 -1.81 -50.75 -25.64
C ILE A 174 -3.17 -51.45 -25.52
N THR A 175 -4.16 -50.79 -24.92
CA THR A 175 -5.50 -51.35 -24.72
C THR A 175 -6.24 -51.52 -26.06
N GLU A 176 -6.07 -50.60 -27.00
CA GLU A 176 -6.58 -50.75 -28.39
C GLU A 176 -6.00 -51.97 -29.08
N ALA A 177 -4.67 -52.15 -29.03
CA ALA A 177 -4.02 -53.31 -29.59
C ALA A 177 -4.50 -54.63 -28.92
N PHE A 178 -4.75 -54.63 -27.63
CA PHE A 178 -5.28 -55.81 -26.93
C PHE A 178 -6.75 -56.07 -27.31
N TYR A 179 -7.57 -55.04 -27.49
CA TYR A 179 -8.95 -55.14 -27.92
C TYR A 179 -9.03 -55.73 -29.36
N ASP A 180 -8.21 -55.27 -30.28
CA ASP A 180 -8.18 -55.72 -31.66
C ASP A 180 -7.75 -57.19 -31.77
N ASN A 181 -6.95 -57.69 -30.81
CA ASN A 181 -6.54 -59.10 -30.70
C ASN A 181 -7.45 -59.94 -29.80
N GLY A 182 -8.59 -59.38 -29.31
CA GLY A 182 -9.52 -60.09 -28.46
C GLY A 182 -9.07 -60.35 -27.01
N MET A 183 -8.00 -59.67 -26.56
CA MET A 183 -7.41 -59.80 -25.22
C MET A 183 -7.94 -58.78 -24.22
N ALA A 184 -8.59 -57.70 -24.65
CA ALA A 184 -9.22 -56.72 -23.80
C ALA A 184 -10.70 -56.51 -24.18
N MET A 185 -11.51 -56.05 -23.23
CA MET A 185 -12.94 -55.74 -23.45
C MET A 185 -13.13 -54.28 -23.95
N GLU A 186 -14.15 -54.05 -24.76
CA GLU A 186 -14.55 -52.67 -25.19
C GLU A 186 -14.74 -51.72 -24.03
N VAL A 187 -15.25 -52.24 -22.87
CA VAL A 187 -15.46 -51.45 -21.68
C VAL A 187 -14.15 -50.88 -21.08
N ASP A 188 -13.01 -51.60 -21.25
CA ASP A 188 -11.73 -51.17 -20.74
C ASP A 188 -11.20 -49.98 -21.56
N LEU A 189 -11.35 -50.04 -22.88
CA LEU A 189 -11.03 -48.91 -23.77
C LEU A 189 -11.86 -47.69 -23.46
N LYS A 190 -13.17 -47.88 -23.19
CA LYS A 190 -14.06 -46.78 -22.78
C LYS A 190 -13.64 -46.14 -21.46
N ARG A 191 -13.19 -46.94 -20.45
CA ARG A 191 -12.67 -46.46 -19.16
C ARG A 191 -11.42 -45.59 -19.34
N VAL A 192 -10.46 -46.04 -20.16
CA VAL A 192 -9.24 -45.29 -20.44
C VAL A 192 -9.58 -43.95 -21.11
N ASN A 193 -10.48 -43.94 -22.10
CA ASN A 193 -10.91 -42.72 -22.78
C ASN A 193 -11.58 -41.74 -21.82
N ILE A 194 -12.47 -42.20 -20.91
CA ILE A 194 -13.10 -41.33 -19.90
C ILE A 194 -12.05 -40.68 -19.01
N ASN A 195 -11.03 -41.42 -18.53
CA ASN A 195 -9.98 -40.88 -17.69
C ASN A 195 -9.09 -39.90 -18.46
N LEU A 196 -8.81 -40.17 -19.74
CA LEU A 196 -8.05 -39.27 -20.59
C LEU A 196 -8.79 -37.91 -20.78
N GLU A 197 -10.08 -37.96 -21.06
CA GLU A 197 -10.92 -36.76 -21.15
C GLU A 197 -10.95 -35.99 -19.82
N ASN A 198 -11.05 -36.67 -18.69
CA ASN A 198 -11.00 -36.04 -17.37
C ASN A 198 -9.64 -35.33 -17.12
N LEU A 199 -8.53 -35.95 -17.49
CA LEU A 199 -7.21 -35.32 -17.37
C LEU A 199 -7.08 -34.12 -18.32
N GLN A 200 -7.64 -34.20 -19.54
CA GLN A 200 -7.65 -33.07 -20.47
C GLN A 200 -8.40 -31.88 -19.89
N VAL A 201 -9.59 -32.11 -19.29
CA VAL A 201 -10.37 -31.05 -18.60
C VAL A 201 -9.57 -30.47 -17.41
N GLN A 202 -8.85 -31.31 -16.66
CA GLN A 202 -8.00 -30.83 -15.57
C GLN A 202 -6.84 -29.95 -16.10
N TYR A 203 -6.20 -30.36 -17.21
CA TYR A 203 -5.15 -29.61 -17.88
C TYR A 203 -5.67 -28.21 -18.33
N ASP A 204 -6.82 -28.17 -18.98
CA ASP A 204 -7.42 -26.95 -19.48
C ASP A 204 -7.79 -25.98 -18.34
N ASN A 205 -8.39 -26.52 -17.27
CA ASN A 205 -8.73 -25.74 -16.07
C ASN A 205 -7.47 -25.20 -15.36
N ALA A 206 -6.42 -26.01 -15.20
CA ALA A 206 -5.17 -25.59 -14.59
C ALA A 206 -4.47 -24.52 -15.44
N THR A 207 -4.51 -24.65 -16.78
CA THR A 207 -3.95 -23.66 -17.71
C THR A 207 -4.69 -22.33 -17.60
N ALA A 208 -6.02 -22.32 -17.60
CA ALA A 208 -6.81 -21.12 -17.40
C ALA A 208 -6.56 -20.46 -16.02
N MET A 209 -6.40 -21.29 -14.97
CA MET A 209 -6.04 -20.80 -13.63
C MET A 209 -4.67 -20.15 -13.60
N LEU A 210 -3.66 -20.74 -14.24
CA LEU A 210 -2.33 -20.17 -14.34
C LEU A 210 -2.36 -18.82 -15.05
N GLU A 211 -3.08 -18.69 -16.15
CA GLU A 211 -3.23 -17.43 -16.87
C GLU A 211 -3.84 -16.34 -15.98
N GLN A 212 -4.89 -16.66 -15.21
CA GLN A 212 -5.48 -15.72 -14.26
C GLN A 212 -4.49 -15.31 -13.17
N GLN A 213 -3.69 -16.23 -12.65
CA GLN A 213 -2.68 -15.97 -11.62
C GLN A 213 -1.54 -15.09 -12.17
N LEU A 214 -1.08 -15.34 -13.39
CA LEU A 214 -0.07 -14.53 -14.07
C LEU A 214 -0.60 -13.12 -14.36
N ASN A 215 -1.84 -12.97 -14.78
CA ASN A 215 -2.48 -11.67 -14.98
C ASN A 215 -2.59 -10.87 -13.66
N MET A 216 -2.89 -11.56 -12.55
CA MET A 216 -2.90 -10.92 -11.24
C MET A 216 -1.49 -10.53 -10.78
N LEU A 217 -0.48 -11.35 -11.04
CA LEU A 217 0.92 -11.01 -10.77
C LEU A 217 1.34 -9.78 -11.59
N LYS A 218 1.07 -9.75 -12.91
CA LYS A 218 1.33 -8.59 -13.78
C LYS A 218 0.69 -7.33 -13.22
N TYR A 219 -0.57 -7.40 -12.77
CA TYR A 219 -1.26 -6.26 -12.16
C TYR A 219 -0.56 -5.75 -10.91
N VAL A 220 -0.14 -6.64 -10.02
CA VAL A 220 0.50 -6.25 -8.76
C VAL A 220 1.88 -5.64 -8.97
N ILE A 221 2.65 -6.16 -9.96
CA ILE A 221 3.99 -5.63 -10.27
C ILE A 221 3.96 -4.47 -11.27
N ASP A 222 2.77 -4.05 -11.73
CA ASP A 222 2.56 -3.02 -12.79
C ASP A 222 3.33 -3.37 -14.07
N TYR A 223 3.18 -4.62 -14.53
CA TYR A 223 3.77 -5.13 -15.76
C TYR A 223 2.75 -5.07 -16.92
N PRO A 224 3.17 -4.80 -18.17
CA PRO A 224 2.26 -4.70 -19.30
C PRO A 224 1.40 -5.96 -19.47
N ALA A 225 0.07 -5.78 -19.56
CA ALA A 225 -0.89 -6.89 -19.61
C ALA A 225 -0.79 -7.71 -20.90
N ASP A 226 -0.35 -7.07 -22.01
CA ASP A 226 -0.21 -7.63 -23.35
C ASP A 226 1.06 -8.48 -23.53
N LYS A 227 2.00 -8.43 -22.58
CA LYS A 227 3.20 -9.27 -22.64
C LYS A 227 2.99 -10.59 -21.94
N ASP A 228 3.36 -11.68 -22.59
CA ASP A 228 3.36 -13.01 -21.98
C ASP A 228 4.58 -13.19 -21.08
N ILE A 229 4.33 -13.69 -19.87
CA ILE A 229 5.37 -14.03 -18.90
C ILE A 229 5.32 -15.52 -18.57
N LYS A 230 6.49 -16.07 -18.26
CA LYS A 230 6.65 -17.41 -17.74
C LYS A 230 7.46 -17.33 -16.44
N LEU A 231 7.08 -18.12 -15.45
CA LEU A 231 7.84 -18.20 -14.21
C LEU A 231 8.97 -19.23 -14.35
N THR A 232 10.06 -19.02 -13.64
CA THR A 232 11.12 -20.02 -13.55
C THR A 232 10.58 -21.30 -12.89
N ASN A 233 11.12 -22.45 -13.27
CA ASN A 233 10.76 -23.71 -12.63
C ASN A 233 11.15 -23.70 -11.16
N VAL A 234 10.43 -24.47 -10.36
CA VAL A 234 10.74 -24.62 -8.94
C VAL A 234 11.98 -25.49 -8.80
N ASP A 235 13.08 -24.89 -8.33
CA ASP A 235 14.20 -25.67 -7.83
C ASP A 235 13.84 -26.19 -6.43
N ALA A 236 13.53 -27.48 -6.34
CA ALA A 236 13.06 -28.12 -5.11
C ALA A 236 14.12 -28.11 -3.97
N GLU A 237 15.36 -27.73 -4.26
CA GLU A 237 16.49 -27.85 -3.34
C GLU A 237 16.87 -26.55 -2.60
N HIS A 238 16.37 -25.38 -3.00
CA HIS A 238 16.78 -24.07 -2.41
C HIS A 238 15.71 -23.40 -1.58
N ILE A 239 15.01 -24.13 -0.71
CA ILE A 239 14.30 -23.47 0.38
C ILE A 239 15.33 -23.28 1.50
N GLU A 240 15.95 -22.07 1.53
CA GLU A 240 16.78 -21.70 2.67
C GLU A 240 15.99 -21.90 3.96
N SER A 241 16.44 -22.83 4.79
CA SER A 241 15.84 -23.03 6.10
C SER A 241 16.08 -21.77 6.94
N VAL A 242 15.02 -21.03 7.25
CA VAL A 242 15.12 -19.87 8.14
C VAL A 242 15.63 -20.36 9.50
N ALA A 243 16.86 -19.97 9.84
CA ALA A 243 17.34 -20.18 11.20
C ALA A 243 16.37 -19.51 12.18
N LEU A 244 15.87 -20.27 13.15
CA LEU A 244 14.96 -19.81 14.20
C LEU A 244 15.67 -18.76 15.09
N SER A 245 15.68 -17.52 14.61
CA SER A 245 16.41 -16.41 15.27
C SER A 245 15.60 -15.68 16.35
N GLY A 246 14.41 -16.20 16.68
CA GLY A 246 13.50 -15.58 17.63
C GLY A 246 12.62 -14.49 17.01
N PHE A 247 11.59 -14.08 17.74
CA PHE A 247 10.69 -12.99 17.35
C PHE A 247 11.45 -11.66 17.33
N SER A 248 11.34 -10.92 16.24
CA SER A 248 11.92 -9.58 16.12
C SER A 248 10.94 -8.52 16.61
N LYS A 249 11.35 -7.73 17.61
CA LYS A 249 10.58 -6.53 18.04
C LYS A 249 10.74 -5.35 17.09
N ASN A 250 11.63 -5.45 16.10
CA ASN A 250 11.88 -4.40 15.10
C ASN A 250 10.94 -4.49 13.89
N GLN A 251 9.68 -4.91 14.10
CA GLN A 251 8.65 -4.97 13.08
C GLN A 251 8.11 -3.57 12.78
N TYR A 252 7.94 -3.22 11.52
CA TYR A 252 7.38 -1.92 11.12
C TYR A 252 6.04 -1.62 11.76
N GLU A 253 5.20 -2.63 11.99
CA GLU A 253 3.92 -2.48 12.67
C GLU A 253 4.10 -2.01 14.13
N LEU A 254 5.05 -2.57 14.88
CA LEU A 254 5.33 -2.15 16.26
C LEU A 254 5.96 -0.76 16.31
N GLN A 255 6.85 -0.44 15.34
CA GLN A 255 7.44 0.89 15.24
C GLN A 255 6.38 1.94 14.93
N LEU A 256 5.40 1.65 14.05
CA LEU A 256 4.28 2.54 13.76
C LEU A 256 3.43 2.82 15.02
N ILE A 257 3.11 1.80 15.81
CA ILE A 257 2.34 1.98 17.04
C ILE A 257 3.16 2.81 18.07
N ASP A 258 4.47 2.60 18.17
CA ASP A 258 5.32 3.41 19.05
C ASP A 258 5.41 4.87 18.59
N GLN A 259 5.57 5.13 17.29
CA GLN A 259 5.53 6.49 16.74
C GLN A 259 4.17 7.16 16.96
N GLN A 260 3.06 6.42 16.83
CA GLN A 260 1.73 6.94 17.14
C GLN A 260 1.61 7.33 18.61
N LYS A 261 2.17 6.56 19.55
CA LYS A 261 2.23 6.91 20.97
C LYS A 261 3.05 8.19 21.19
N GLN A 262 4.22 8.31 20.56
CA GLN A 262 5.06 9.51 20.62
C GLN A 262 4.31 10.74 20.08
N LEU A 263 3.53 10.57 18.99
CA LEU A 263 2.68 11.62 18.45
C LEU A 263 1.67 12.12 19.49
N LEU A 264 0.97 11.22 20.17
CA LEU A 264 0.00 11.55 21.23
C LEU A 264 0.66 12.25 22.41
N GLU A 265 1.86 11.83 22.82
CA GLU A 265 2.66 12.49 23.87
C GLU A 265 3.01 13.93 23.49
N LYS A 266 3.40 14.16 22.23
CA LYS A 266 3.67 15.52 21.72
C LYS A 266 2.41 16.36 21.62
N GLN A 267 1.28 15.78 21.20
CA GLN A 267 -0.02 16.48 21.19
C GLN A 267 -0.44 16.90 22.60
N LYS A 268 -0.30 16.00 23.60
CA LYS A 268 -0.54 16.36 25.01
C LYS A 268 0.35 17.52 25.46
N LYS A 269 1.65 17.47 25.10
CA LYS A 269 2.58 18.56 25.39
C LYS A 269 2.14 19.88 24.76
N THR A 270 1.74 19.86 23.49
CA THR A 270 1.24 21.05 22.77
C THR A 270 0.00 21.65 23.43
N ILE A 271 -0.91 20.82 23.98
CA ILE A 271 -2.06 21.31 24.75
C ILE A 271 -1.59 22.04 26.01
N ARG A 272 -0.62 21.48 26.75
CA ARG A 272 -0.04 22.12 27.94
C ARG A 272 0.70 23.43 27.62
N GLU A 273 1.37 23.48 26.48
CA GLU A 273 2.06 24.68 25.99
C GLU A 273 1.09 25.82 25.63
N GLY A 274 -0.20 25.54 25.47
CA GLY A 274 -1.25 26.54 25.37
C GLY A 274 -1.51 27.35 26.64
N TYR A 275 -0.87 27.03 27.78
CA TYR A 275 -0.83 27.89 28.98
C TYR A 275 0.31 28.90 28.92
N ILE A 276 1.28 28.74 28.02
CA ILE A 276 2.44 29.63 27.91
C ILE A 276 1.99 30.90 27.17
N PRO A 277 2.39 32.10 27.64
CA PRO A 277 2.11 33.34 26.94
C PRO A 277 2.64 33.34 25.50
N SER A 278 1.93 34.01 24.61
CA SER A 278 2.36 34.21 23.22
C SER A 278 2.55 35.70 22.91
N LEU A 279 3.53 36.02 22.09
CA LEU A 279 3.91 37.39 21.68
C LEU A 279 3.80 37.49 20.17
N HIS A 280 3.10 38.49 19.67
CA HIS A 280 2.86 38.76 18.27
C HIS A 280 3.23 40.18 17.93
N LEU A 281 3.96 40.37 16.81
CA LEU A 281 4.12 41.66 16.15
C LEU A 281 3.01 41.81 15.11
N THR A 282 2.33 42.91 15.15
CA THR A 282 1.31 43.29 14.16
C THR A 282 1.68 44.61 13.53
N GLY A 283 1.39 44.76 12.25
CA GLY A 283 1.57 46.02 11.54
C GLY A 283 0.41 46.28 10.61
N ASN A 284 0.07 47.53 10.42
CA ASN A 284 -0.97 47.93 9.48
C ASN A 284 -0.53 49.17 8.70
N LEU A 285 -0.86 49.18 7.43
CA LEU A 285 -0.81 50.34 6.55
C LEU A 285 -2.17 50.40 5.86
N MET A 286 -3.00 51.36 6.23
CA MET A 286 -4.38 51.45 5.76
C MET A 286 -4.63 52.82 5.14
N TYR A 287 -5.39 52.82 4.06
CA TYR A 287 -6.02 53.99 3.47
C TYR A 287 -7.52 53.86 3.70
N THR A 288 -8.13 54.88 4.35
CA THR A 288 -9.55 54.88 4.67
C THR A 288 -10.18 56.14 4.13
N ALA A 289 -11.30 56.00 3.47
CA ALA A 289 -12.09 57.13 3.01
C ALA A 289 -13.51 57.05 3.57
N PHE A 290 -14.09 58.20 3.81
CA PHE A 290 -15.44 58.35 4.33
C PHE A 290 -16.24 59.27 3.40
N THR A 291 -17.52 58.94 3.13
CA THR A 291 -18.41 59.75 2.32
C THR A 291 -19.85 59.57 2.77
N ASP A 292 -20.70 60.60 2.48
CA ASP A 292 -22.15 60.56 2.71
C ASP A 292 -22.94 59.98 1.53
N LYS A 293 -22.28 59.79 0.36
CA LYS A 293 -22.93 59.30 -0.87
C LYS A 293 -22.06 58.27 -1.59
N ALA A 294 -22.60 57.09 -1.82
CA ALA A 294 -21.89 55.95 -2.41
C ALA A 294 -21.23 56.24 -3.79
N TYR A 295 -21.79 57.12 -4.59
CA TYR A 295 -21.25 57.43 -5.92
C TYR A 295 -20.08 58.43 -5.91
N HIS A 296 -19.72 59.00 -4.76
CA HIS A 296 -18.59 59.93 -4.64
C HIS A 296 -17.23 59.27 -4.68
N TRP A 297 -17.13 57.95 -4.46
CA TRP A 297 -15.89 57.20 -4.37
C TRP A 297 -14.94 57.36 -5.56
N PHE A 298 -15.49 57.49 -6.77
CA PHE A 298 -14.76 57.51 -8.02
C PHE A 298 -14.74 58.86 -8.71
N ARG A 299 -15.24 59.91 -8.05
CA ARG A 299 -15.24 61.26 -8.56
C ARG A 299 -14.31 62.17 -7.76
N ASN A 300 -13.65 63.12 -8.43
CA ASN A 300 -12.87 64.15 -7.78
C ASN A 300 -13.82 65.13 -7.09
N HIS A 301 -14.25 64.78 -5.87
CA HIS A 301 -15.20 65.59 -5.06
C HIS A 301 -14.49 66.05 -3.78
N PRO A 302 -14.71 67.28 -3.31
CA PRO A 302 -14.08 67.84 -2.09
C PRO A 302 -14.28 67.00 -0.82
N SER A 303 -15.37 66.19 -0.77
CA SER A 303 -15.63 65.27 0.35
C SER A 303 -14.99 63.86 0.22
N ASN A 304 -14.25 63.63 -0.85
CA ASN A 304 -13.62 62.34 -1.09
C ASN A 304 -12.13 62.39 -0.71
N HIS A 305 -11.84 62.31 0.59
CA HIS A 305 -10.48 62.28 1.11
C HIS A 305 -10.11 60.89 1.59
N TRP A 306 -8.99 60.39 1.09
CA TRP A 306 -8.37 59.17 1.57
C TRP A 306 -7.32 59.52 2.63
N TYR A 307 -7.52 58.98 3.81
CA TYR A 307 -6.62 59.16 4.95
C TYR A 307 -5.74 57.92 5.10
N ASN A 308 -4.44 58.11 5.17
CA ASN A 308 -3.50 57.06 5.46
C ASN A 308 -3.32 56.93 6.97
N SER A 309 -3.21 55.68 7.43
CA SER A 309 -2.78 55.35 8.79
C SER A 309 -1.81 54.19 8.75
N SER A 310 -0.78 54.25 9.57
CA SER A 310 0.18 53.15 9.72
C SER A 310 0.51 52.97 11.19
N GLY A 311 0.74 51.72 11.57
CA GLY A 311 1.07 51.42 12.94
C GLY A 311 1.81 50.08 13.05
N LEU A 312 2.69 50.01 14.02
CA LEU A 312 3.33 48.77 14.48
C LEU A 312 2.97 48.56 15.95
N GLY A 313 2.56 47.38 16.28
CA GLY A 313 2.17 46.99 17.63
C GLY A 313 2.73 45.65 18.03
N VAL A 314 3.02 45.46 19.30
CA VAL A 314 3.36 44.17 19.90
C VAL A 314 2.24 43.80 20.85
N SER A 315 1.66 42.61 20.66
CA SER A 315 0.59 42.10 21.50
C SER A 315 1.09 40.89 22.30
N LEU A 316 0.95 40.93 23.63
CA LEU A 316 1.21 39.83 24.53
C LEU A 316 -0.14 39.23 24.98
N ARG A 317 -0.34 37.94 24.73
CA ARG A 317 -1.52 37.18 25.18
C ARG A 317 -1.12 36.23 26.29
N ILE A 318 -1.69 36.39 27.47
CA ILE A 318 -1.47 35.51 28.64
C ILE A 318 -2.80 34.83 28.96
N PRO A 319 -2.96 33.52 28.75
CA PRO A 319 -4.20 32.82 29.10
C PRO A 319 -4.27 32.62 30.62
N ILE A 320 -5.16 33.34 31.31
CA ILE A 320 -5.30 33.26 32.77
C ILE A 320 -6.30 32.17 33.17
N PHE A 321 -7.45 32.13 32.51
CA PHE A 321 -8.51 31.15 32.77
C PHE A 321 -9.23 30.80 31.47
N ASP A 322 -9.44 29.53 31.25
CA ASP A 322 -10.07 28.98 30.03
C ASP A 322 -11.27 28.05 30.34
N GLY A 323 -11.89 28.22 31.53
CA GLY A 323 -13.02 27.36 31.90
C GLY A 323 -12.64 25.90 32.13
N LEU A 324 -11.36 25.58 32.41
CA LEU A 324 -10.82 24.22 32.59
C LEU A 324 -10.78 23.38 31.29
N GLU A 325 -10.95 23.98 30.13
CA GLU A 325 -10.95 23.31 28.83
C GLU A 325 -9.64 22.56 28.60
N LYS A 326 -8.49 23.23 28.76
CA LYS A 326 -7.17 22.63 28.55
C LYS A 326 -6.89 21.50 29.55
N ARG A 327 -7.35 21.63 30.80
CA ARG A 327 -7.24 20.55 31.79
C ARG A 327 -7.96 19.28 31.34
N SER A 328 -9.19 19.44 30.82
CA SER A 328 -9.98 18.33 30.29
C SER A 328 -9.35 17.72 29.05
N LYS A 329 -8.82 18.55 28.13
CA LYS A 329 -8.06 18.10 26.96
C LYS A 329 -6.81 17.31 27.33
N VAL A 330 -6.04 17.74 28.37
CA VAL A 330 -4.87 17.01 28.87
C VAL A 330 -5.26 15.65 29.41
N ARG A 331 -6.33 15.58 30.23
CA ARG A 331 -6.80 14.30 30.79
C ARG A 331 -7.26 13.35 29.68
N LYS A 332 -7.96 13.85 28.66
CA LYS A 332 -8.34 13.06 27.49
C LYS A 332 -7.10 12.51 26.78
N ALA A 333 -6.12 13.35 26.50
CA ALA A 333 -4.86 12.94 25.88
C ALA A 333 -4.06 11.92 26.72
N GLU A 334 -4.16 11.97 28.05
CA GLU A 334 -3.57 10.95 28.94
C GLU A 334 -4.22 9.58 28.75
N MET A 335 -5.54 9.53 28.58
CA MET A 335 -6.23 8.27 28.27
C MET A 335 -5.90 7.77 26.87
N ASP A 336 -5.77 8.67 25.89
CA ASP A 336 -5.37 8.29 24.52
C ASP A 336 -3.95 7.67 24.50
N ILE A 337 -3.01 8.20 25.30
CA ILE A 337 -1.66 7.65 25.46
C ILE A 337 -1.69 6.28 26.16
N ASP A 338 -2.52 6.13 27.21
CA ASP A 338 -2.67 4.85 27.90
C ASP A 338 -3.27 3.79 26.97
N ASN A 339 -4.28 4.14 26.18
CA ASN A 339 -4.84 3.26 25.14
C ASN A 339 -3.79 2.86 24.09
N ALA A 340 -2.94 3.79 23.67
CA ALA A 340 -1.85 3.47 22.74
C ALA A 340 -0.80 2.53 23.34
N ARG A 341 -0.50 2.68 24.65
CA ARG A 341 0.38 1.76 25.38
C ARG A 341 -0.21 0.36 25.45
N ILE A 342 -1.48 0.25 25.81
CA ILE A 342 -2.20 -1.04 25.85
C ILE A 342 -2.22 -1.69 24.47
N SER A 343 -2.46 -0.90 23.41
CA SER A 343 -2.43 -1.38 22.04
C SER A 343 -1.06 -1.92 21.63
N TYR A 344 0.02 -1.25 22.02
CA TYR A 344 1.39 -1.73 21.80
C TYR A 344 1.65 -3.06 22.50
N GLU A 345 1.31 -3.17 23.79
CA GLU A 345 1.47 -4.40 24.57
C GLU A 345 0.68 -5.56 23.96
N ASN A 346 -0.56 -5.29 23.53
CA ASN A 346 -1.41 -6.29 22.86
C ASN A 346 -0.82 -6.72 21.50
N ALA A 347 -0.31 -5.78 20.71
CA ALA A 347 0.34 -6.08 19.42
C ALA A 347 1.58 -6.96 19.62
N VAL A 348 2.43 -6.66 20.63
CA VAL A 348 3.60 -7.50 20.98
C VAL A 348 3.18 -8.92 21.33
N LYS A 349 2.17 -9.08 22.21
CA LYS A 349 1.65 -10.41 22.60
C LYS A 349 1.07 -11.16 21.39
N GLY A 350 0.30 -10.45 20.56
CA GLY A 350 -0.26 -11.02 19.33
C GLY A 350 0.81 -11.54 18.37
N MET A 351 1.85 -10.74 18.13
CA MET A 351 2.96 -11.13 17.26
C MET A 351 3.81 -12.26 17.85
N GLN A 352 4.02 -12.30 19.16
CA GLN A 352 4.67 -13.43 19.81
C GLN A 352 3.88 -14.73 19.62
N THR A 353 2.57 -14.68 19.76
CA THR A 353 1.68 -15.82 19.50
C THR A 353 1.74 -16.24 18.03
N GLN A 354 1.71 -15.27 17.10
CA GLN A 354 1.87 -15.55 15.67
C GLN A 354 3.21 -16.21 15.36
N TYR A 355 4.31 -15.76 15.98
CA TYR A 355 5.62 -16.36 15.80
C TYR A 355 5.67 -17.83 16.26
N ILE A 356 5.09 -18.13 17.45
CA ILE A 356 4.99 -19.50 17.97
C ILE A 356 4.18 -20.36 17.01
N ASN A 357 3.02 -19.88 16.56
CA ASN A 357 2.16 -20.61 15.62
C ASN A 357 2.86 -20.82 14.27
N ALA A 358 3.52 -19.79 13.72
CA ALA A 358 4.25 -19.88 12.46
C ALA A 358 5.44 -20.86 12.55
N THR A 359 6.11 -20.92 13.70
CA THR A 359 7.19 -21.91 13.94
C THR A 359 6.66 -23.33 13.94
N ASN A 360 5.51 -23.56 14.59
CA ASN A 360 4.86 -24.87 14.61
C ASN A 360 4.35 -25.26 13.22
N GLU A 361 3.75 -24.31 12.48
CA GLU A 361 3.28 -24.51 11.12
C GLU A 361 4.44 -24.84 10.18
N LEU A 362 5.58 -24.15 10.27
CA LEU A 362 6.76 -24.46 9.46
C LEU A 362 7.25 -25.89 9.70
N ARG A 363 7.34 -26.32 10.96
CA ARG A 363 7.75 -27.69 11.30
C ARG A 363 6.76 -28.74 10.80
N ASN A 364 5.47 -28.44 10.89
CA ASN A 364 4.42 -29.33 10.43
C ASN A 364 4.39 -29.44 8.90
N SER A 365 4.40 -28.28 8.21
CA SER A 365 4.39 -28.24 6.73
C SER A 365 5.64 -28.86 6.13
N GLN A 366 6.83 -28.68 6.76
CA GLN A 366 8.06 -29.34 6.32
C GLN A 366 7.95 -30.86 6.41
N ARG A 367 7.46 -31.37 7.55
CA ARG A 367 7.25 -32.84 7.71
C ARG A 367 6.21 -33.37 6.74
N ASN A 368 5.13 -32.62 6.55
CA ASN A 368 4.08 -32.98 5.61
C ASN A 368 4.62 -33.01 4.17
N TYR A 369 5.35 -31.97 3.76
CA TYR A 369 6.01 -31.92 2.44
C TYR A 369 6.88 -33.15 2.19
N THR A 370 7.79 -33.50 3.13
CA THR A 370 8.64 -34.66 3.01
C THR A 370 7.84 -35.97 2.84
N LYS A 371 6.83 -36.17 3.70
CA LYS A 371 5.96 -37.35 3.64
C LYS A 371 5.16 -37.46 2.35
N GLN A 372 4.61 -36.33 1.87
CA GLN A 372 3.84 -36.32 0.62
C GLN A 372 4.73 -36.55 -0.61
N LYS A 373 5.96 -36.02 -0.58
CA LYS A 373 6.97 -36.34 -1.61
C LYS A 373 7.29 -37.85 -1.68
N ASP A 374 7.54 -38.46 -0.52
CA ASP A 374 7.81 -39.90 -0.45
C ASP A 374 6.58 -40.72 -0.88
N ASN A 375 5.37 -40.30 -0.47
CA ASN A 375 4.11 -40.95 -0.84
C ASN A 375 3.84 -40.87 -2.35
N TYR A 376 4.10 -39.68 -2.96
CA TYR A 376 3.98 -39.52 -4.41
C TYR A 376 4.97 -40.44 -5.16
N ASN A 377 6.23 -40.51 -4.74
CA ASN A 377 7.21 -41.37 -5.36
C ASN A 377 6.79 -42.84 -5.27
N LEU A 378 6.31 -43.28 -4.10
CA LEU A 378 5.82 -44.66 -3.91
C LEU A 378 4.60 -44.95 -4.78
N ALA A 379 3.61 -44.01 -4.84
CA ALA A 379 2.43 -44.21 -5.68
C ALA A 379 2.76 -44.27 -7.16
N LYS A 380 3.77 -43.49 -7.60
CA LYS A 380 4.32 -43.57 -8.97
C LYS A 380 4.95 -44.91 -9.26
N ASP A 381 5.83 -45.40 -8.38
CA ASP A 381 6.48 -46.71 -8.54
C ASP A 381 5.44 -47.85 -8.61
N VAL A 382 4.39 -47.79 -7.76
CA VAL A 382 3.28 -48.78 -7.80
C VAL A 382 2.53 -48.73 -9.14
N TYR A 383 2.21 -47.53 -9.61
CA TYR A 383 1.54 -47.33 -10.90
C TYR A 383 2.40 -47.89 -12.05
N ASP A 384 3.70 -47.56 -12.10
CA ASP A 384 4.62 -47.99 -13.15
C ASP A 384 4.71 -49.56 -13.19
N VAL A 385 4.84 -50.19 -12.03
CA VAL A 385 4.85 -51.69 -11.93
C VAL A 385 3.49 -52.28 -12.37
N THR A 386 2.35 -51.68 -11.97
CA THR A 386 1.04 -52.21 -12.36
C THR A 386 0.77 -52.02 -13.86
N GLN A 387 1.27 -50.93 -14.45
CA GLN A 387 1.22 -50.73 -15.90
C GLN A 387 2.03 -51.77 -16.68
N ASP A 388 3.26 -52.09 -16.21
CA ASP A 388 4.08 -53.14 -16.83
C ASP A 388 3.42 -54.49 -16.72
N ARG A 389 2.86 -54.87 -15.56
CA ARG A 389 2.09 -56.12 -15.39
C ARG A 389 0.85 -56.15 -16.30
N TYR A 390 0.21 -55.05 -16.58
CA TYR A 390 -0.90 -54.97 -17.55
C TYR A 390 -0.40 -55.24 -18.98
N ARG A 391 0.77 -54.72 -19.37
CA ARG A 391 1.40 -55.01 -20.67
C ARG A 391 1.73 -56.49 -20.84
N GLU A 392 2.05 -57.15 -19.76
CA GLU A 392 2.31 -58.59 -19.74
C GLU A 392 1.03 -59.46 -19.63
N GLY A 393 -0.16 -58.83 -19.54
CA GLY A 393 -1.45 -59.49 -19.40
C GLY A 393 -1.72 -60.07 -18.00
N VAL A 394 -0.94 -59.68 -16.97
CA VAL A 394 -1.03 -60.23 -15.59
C VAL A 394 -1.91 -59.33 -14.69
N ALA A 395 -1.99 -58.02 -14.93
CA ALA A 395 -2.84 -57.11 -14.20
C ALA A 395 -4.09 -56.75 -15.01
N SER A 396 -5.18 -56.34 -14.31
CA SER A 396 -6.38 -55.88 -14.96
C SER A 396 -6.33 -54.37 -15.23
N MET A 397 -7.09 -53.87 -16.23
CA MET A 397 -7.26 -52.44 -16.50
C MET A 397 -7.78 -51.69 -15.26
N THR A 398 -8.66 -52.31 -14.48
CA THR A 398 -9.22 -51.68 -13.27
C THR A 398 -8.14 -51.41 -12.23
N GLU A 399 -7.14 -52.31 -12.06
CA GLU A 399 -6.00 -52.10 -11.16
C GLU A 399 -5.13 -50.92 -11.64
N VAL A 400 -4.80 -50.84 -12.94
CA VAL A 400 -4.00 -49.76 -13.50
C VAL A 400 -4.69 -48.40 -13.29
N LEU A 401 -5.98 -48.29 -13.60
CA LEU A 401 -6.72 -47.03 -13.43
C LEU A 401 -6.89 -46.67 -11.96
N GLN A 402 -7.00 -47.61 -11.05
CA GLN A 402 -7.04 -47.36 -9.61
C GLN A 402 -5.70 -46.82 -9.09
N ASP A 403 -4.58 -47.39 -9.54
CA ASP A 403 -3.25 -46.92 -9.13
C ASP A 403 -2.91 -45.57 -9.79
N GLU A 404 -3.40 -45.29 -11.02
CA GLU A 404 -3.31 -43.98 -11.64
C GLU A 404 -4.04 -42.90 -10.80
N MET A 405 -5.29 -43.17 -10.36
CA MET A 405 -6.01 -42.24 -9.50
C MET A 405 -5.29 -42.00 -8.18
N ARG A 406 -4.73 -43.01 -7.53
CA ARG A 406 -3.94 -42.87 -6.29
C ARG A 406 -2.68 -42.07 -6.51
N MET A 407 -1.98 -42.27 -7.63
CA MET A 407 -0.80 -41.49 -8.00
C MET A 407 -1.18 -40.03 -8.24
N SER A 408 -2.24 -39.76 -8.97
CA SER A 408 -2.73 -38.40 -9.24
C SER A 408 -3.16 -37.67 -7.94
N GLU A 409 -3.81 -38.38 -7.00
CA GLU A 409 -4.13 -37.83 -5.68
C GLU A 409 -2.86 -37.52 -4.85
N ALA A 410 -1.91 -38.45 -4.80
CA ALA A 410 -0.62 -38.27 -4.10
C ALA A 410 0.16 -37.08 -4.69
N GLN A 411 0.12 -36.92 -6.00
CA GLN A 411 0.73 -35.82 -6.74
C GLN A 411 0.13 -34.45 -6.34
N ASN A 412 -1.20 -34.33 -6.30
CA ASN A 412 -1.87 -33.13 -5.87
C ASN A 412 -1.57 -32.79 -4.39
N ASN A 413 -1.52 -33.81 -3.54
CA ASN A 413 -1.15 -33.64 -2.13
C ASN A 413 0.31 -33.19 -1.96
N TYR A 414 1.24 -33.69 -2.77
CA TYR A 414 2.64 -33.24 -2.79
C TYR A 414 2.75 -31.78 -3.19
N ILE A 415 2.11 -31.34 -4.29
CA ILE A 415 2.14 -29.95 -4.76
C ILE A 415 1.57 -29.00 -3.69
N THR A 416 0.44 -29.38 -3.10
CA THR A 416 -0.21 -28.59 -2.04
C THR A 416 0.68 -28.48 -0.79
N ALA A 417 1.31 -29.57 -0.38
CA ALA A 417 2.22 -29.58 0.75
C ALA A 417 3.49 -28.75 0.48
N HIS A 418 4.02 -28.78 -0.74
CA HIS A 418 5.16 -27.99 -1.17
C HIS A 418 4.84 -26.48 -1.10
N TYR A 419 3.73 -26.07 -1.69
CA TYR A 419 3.27 -24.68 -1.60
C TYR A 419 3.08 -24.24 -0.14
N SER A 420 2.41 -25.05 0.70
CA SER A 420 2.16 -24.76 2.11
C SER A 420 3.47 -24.58 2.89
N TYR A 421 4.48 -25.41 2.63
CA TYR A 421 5.79 -25.26 3.25
C TYR A 421 6.48 -23.95 2.87
N ARG A 422 6.44 -23.54 1.61
CA ARG A 422 7.00 -22.26 1.14
C ARG A 422 6.30 -21.05 1.79
N ILE A 423 4.98 -21.10 1.92
CA ILE A 423 4.19 -20.03 2.58
C ILE A 423 4.48 -19.95 4.08
N ALA A 424 4.63 -21.10 4.75
CA ALA A 424 5.01 -21.14 6.17
C ALA A 424 6.42 -20.54 6.39
N ASN A 425 7.37 -20.83 5.50
CA ASN A 425 8.71 -20.23 5.52
C ASN A 425 8.66 -18.71 5.31
N LEU A 426 7.91 -18.24 4.31
CA LEU A 426 7.70 -16.82 4.04
C LEU A 426 7.11 -16.08 5.26
N THR A 427 6.14 -16.69 5.92
CA THR A 427 5.51 -16.13 7.12
C THR A 427 6.52 -15.99 8.26
N LEU A 428 7.39 -16.96 8.43
CA LEU A 428 8.45 -16.89 9.44
C LEU A 428 9.52 -15.85 9.09
N LEU A 429 9.90 -15.70 7.80
CA LEU A 429 10.78 -14.62 7.32
C LEU A 429 10.23 -13.24 7.70
N LYS A 430 8.93 -13.02 7.51
CA LYS A 430 8.26 -11.79 7.94
C LYS A 430 8.43 -11.57 9.45
N LEU A 431 8.04 -12.55 10.27
CA LEU A 431 8.02 -12.44 11.74
C LEU A 431 9.41 -12.34 12.37
N THR A 432 10.44 -12.77 11.67
CA THR A 432 11.84 -12.61 12.08
C THR A 432 12.50 -11.34 11.54
N GLY A 433 11.79 -10.55 10.70
CA GLY A 433 12.31 -9.32 10.08
C GLY A 433 13.36 -9.58 9.00
N LYS A 434 13.34 -10.76 8.37
CA LYS A 434 14.31 -11.19 7.34
C LYS A 434 13.73 -11.22 5.94
N ILE A 435 12.59 -10.57 5.70
CA ILE A 435 11.91 -10.63 4.40
C ILE A 435 12.76 -10.08 3.24
N GLU A 436 13.65 -9.14 3.52
CA GLU A 436 14.54 -8.53 2.52
C GLU A 436 15.61 -9.50 1.98
N THR A 437 15.80 -10.67 2.60
CA THR A 437 16.67 -11.72 2.04
C THR A 437 16.16 -12.24 0.70
N LEU A 438 14.87 -12.07 0.41
CA LEU A 438 14.27 -12.46 -0.88
C LEU A 438 14.65 -11.53 -2.05
N LEU A 439 15.33 -10.41 -1.78
CA LEU A 439 15.81 -9.44 -2.77
C LEU A 439 17.28 -9.67 -3.15
N LYS A 440 17.92 -10.69 -2.62
CA LYS A 440 19.32 -11.05 -2.86
C LYS A 440 19.42 -12.31 -3.68
#